data_6548d7a768953687d1cf131c5ef8526a
#
_entry.id   6548d7a768953687d1cf131c5ef8526a
#
_cell.length_a   1.000
_cell.length_b   1.000
_cell.length_c   1.000
_cell.angle_alpha   90.00
_cell.angle_beta   90.00
_cell.angle_gamma   90.00
#
_symmetry.space_group_name_H-M   'P 1'
#
loop_
_entity.id
_entity.type
_entity.pdbx_description
1 polymer ?
#
loop_
_entity_poly.entity_id
_entity_poly.type
_entity_poly.pdbx_seq_one_letter_code
_entity_poly.pdbx_strand_id
1 'polypeptide(L)'
;MESPKTYEPLTPKSLASRLGDLESLTKSIGVVADQWQVEEIGDGNLNLVFLVRGKSGAAIVKQALPYIRLVGESWPLPLSRAFFEYHALIRQAKRDPGSVPEVLYFDKNQAIIIMEFLDEHEVLRSMLIAGLHVNNLGTRLGQFIARTAFRGSDLALPIVERKDDTKLFLGNHALCNITESLVFTDPYRDAELNNHNPAVDGVVADLRRN
;
A
#
# COMPACT_ATOMS: atom_id res chain seq x y z
N MET A 1 -21.80 -19.09 15.61
CA MET A 1 -21.43 -17.92 14.78
C MET A 1 -20.65 -17.01 15.71
N GLU A 2 -19.33 -16.93 15.56
CA GLU A 2 -18.57 -15.92 16.29
C GLU A 2 -18.96 -14.53 15.78
N SER A 3 -19.23 -13.62 16.71
CA SER A 3 -19.45 -12.22 16.37
C SER A 3 -18.24 -11.69 15.60
N PRO A 4 -18.40 -10.87 14.56
CA PRO A 4 -17.25 -10.31 13.84
C PRO A 4 -16.37 -9.57 14.84
N LYS A 5 -15.09 -9.98 14.93
CA LYS A 5 -14.13 -9.31 15.82
C LYS A 5 -14.08 -7.84 15.40
N THR A 6 -14.37 -6.96 16.35
CA THR A 6 -14.25 -5.51 16.15
C THR A 6 -12.83 -5.18 15.72
N TYR A 7 -12.65 -4.24 14.78
CA TYR A 7 -11.34 -3.76 14.38
C TYR A 7 -10.53 -3.27 15.59
N GLU A 8 -9.29 -3.68 15.67
CA GLU A 8 -8.36 -3.34 16.75
C GLU A 8 -6.97 -3.04 16.20
N PRO A 9 -6.41 -1.84 16.44
CA PRO A 9 -5.05 -1.54 16.00
C PRO A 9 -4.03 -2.53 16.58
N LEU A 10 -3.08 -2.95 15.73
CA LEU A 10 -1.94 -3.73 16.17
C LEU A 10 -0.95 -2.85 16.92
N THR A 11 -0.28 -3.46 17.87
CA THR A 11 0.91 -2.90 18.52
C THR A 11 2.03 -3.92 18.47
N PRO A 12 3.32 -3.53 18.62
CA PRO A 12 4.41 -4.49 18.70
C PRO A 12 4.18 -5.58 19.75
N LYS A 13 3.52 -5.23 20.86
CA LYS A 13 3.22 -6.17 21.95
C LYS A 13 2.07 -7.13 21.64
N SER A 14 1.04 -6.66 20.91
CA SER A 14 -0.14 -7.48 20.61
C SER A 14 0.04 -8.34 19.36
N LEU A 15 1.04 -8.06 18.53
CA LEU A 15 1.20 -8.72 17.23
C LEU A 15 1.44 -10.22 17.37
N ALA A 16 2.40 -10.62 18.21
CA ALA A 16 2.73 -12.04 18.43
C ALA A 16 1.52 -12.83 18.95
N SER A 17 0.78 -12.30 19.94
CA SER A 17 -0.39 -12.97 20.51
C SER A 17 -1.58 -13.04 19.54
N ARG A 18 -1.69 -12.10 18.60
CA ARG A 18 -2.82 -12.05 17.64
C ARG A 18 -2.55 -12.84 16.36
N LEU A 19 -1.31 -12.92 15.93
CA LEU A 19 -0.90 -13.50 14.65
C LEU A 19 -0.01 -14.73 14.78
N GLY A 20 0.37 -15.11 16.00
CA GLY A 20 1.29 -16.21 16.26
C GLY A 20 0.79 -17.59 15.82
N ASP A 21 -0.53 -17.78 15.71
CA ASP A 21 -1.15 -19.03 15.26
C ASP A 21 -1.37 -19.08 13.74
N LEU A 22 -1.04 -18.01 13.00
CA LEU A 22 -1.20 -17.99 11.54
C LEU A 22 -0.12 -18.86 10.87
N GLU A 23 -0.56 -19.98 10.30
CA GLU A 23 0.33 -20.95 9.65
C GLU A 23 1.16 -20.32 8.52
N SER A 24 0.58 -19.41 7.73
CA SER A 24 1.28 -18.71 6.65
C SER A 24 2.44 -17.86 7.18
N LEU A 25 2.26 -17.21 8.32
CA LEU A 25 3.29 -16.38 8.94
C LEU A 25 4.33 -17.24 9.65
N THR A 26 3.90 -18.21 10.46
CA THR A 26 4.82 -19.09 11.20
C THR A 26 5.70 -19.94 10.29
N LYS A 27 5.21 -20.37 9.13
CA LYS A 27 6.03 -21.04 8.10
C LYS A 27 7.13 -20.14 7.56
N SER A 28 6.85 -18.86 7.37
CA SER A 28 7.80 -17.91 6.77
C SER A 28 8.87 -17.45 7.76
N ILE A 29 8.50 -17.18 9.03
CA ILE A 29 9.41 -16.54 9.99
C ILE A 29 9.79 -17.44 11.19
N GLY A 30 9.10 -18.55 11.41
CA GLY A 30 9.33 -19.49 12.51
C GLY A 30 8.17 -19.58 13.48
N VAL A 31 8.00 -20.75 14.06
CA VAL A 31 6.80 -21.13 14.85
C VAL A 31 6.74 -20.58 16.28
N VAL A 32 7.83 -20.00 16.80
CA VAL A 32 7.89 -19.54 18.20
C VAL A 32 7.63 -18.04 18.24
N ALA A 33 6.36 -17.65 18.35
CA ALA A 33 5.92 -16.26 18.31
C ALA A 33 6.53 -15.38 19.42
N ASP A 34 6.77 -15.94 20.60
CA ASP A 34 7.42 -15.23 21.73
C ASP A 34 8.88 -14.85 21.46
N GLN A 35 9.50 -15.42 20.42
CA GLN A 35 10.86 -15.09 20.00
C GLN A 35 10.89 -14.11 18.83
N TRP A 36 9.75 -13.65 18.36
CA TRP A 36 9.70 -12.69 17.27
C TRP A 36 10.16 -11.31 17.74
N GLN A 37 11.00 -10.71 16.94
CA GLN A 37 11.36 -9.30 17.07
C GLN A 37 10.42 -8.49 16.20
N VAL A 38 9.65 -7.61 16.82
CA VAL A 38 8.65 -6.78 16.15
C VAL A 38 9.05 -5.33 16.26
N GLU A 39 9.24 -4.69 15.13
CA GLU A 39 9.59 -3.29 15.02
C GLU A 39 8.57 -2.58 14.13
N GLU A 40 8.00 -1.45 14.59
CA GLU A 40 7.22 -0.58 13.73
C GLU A 40 8.17 0.19 12.83
N ILE A 41 8.01 0.04 11.51
CA ILE A 41 8.86 0.66 10.51
C ILE A 41 8.06 1.63 9.63
N GLY A 42 8.79 2.55 9.01
CA GLY A 42 8.21 3.48 8.06
C GLY A 42 7.61 4.74 8.69
N ASP A 43 7.42 5.72 7.85
CA ASP A 43 6.88 7.05 8.13
C ASP A 43 5.45 7.22 7.57
N GLY A 44 4.78 6.09 7.35
CA GLY A 44 3.47 6.03 6.73
C GLY A 44 2.37 6.61 7.62
N ASN A 45 1.60 7.56 7.08
CA ASN A 45 0.52 8.23 7.80
C ASN A 45 -0.83 7.50 7.74
N LEU A 46 -0.93 6.47 6.91
CA LEU A 46 -2.18 5.79 6.61
C LEU A 46 -2.26 4.38 7.21
N ASN A 47 -1.13 3.78 7.54
CA ASN A 47 -1.04 2.39 7.98
C ASN A 47 -0.05 2.24 9.13
N LEU A 48 -0.28 1.24 9.97
CA LEU A 48 0.75 0.65 10.79
C LEU A 48 1.54 -0.36 9.93
N VAL A 49 2.85 -0.31 9.98
CA VAL A 49 3.73 -1.24 9.26
C VAL A 49 4.76 -1.79 10.23
N PHE A 50 4.74 -3.10 10.39
CA PHE A 50 5.66 -3.81 11.28
C PHE A 50 6.57 -4.73 10.47
N LEU A 51 7.86 -4.66 10.76
CA LEU A 51 8.81 -5.68 10.39
C LEU A 51 8.85 -6.71 11.51
N VAL A 52 8.54 -7.95 11.17
CA VAL A 52 8.53 -9.09 12.10
C VAL A 52 9.63 -10.04 11.70
N ARG A 53 10.62 -10.20 12.55
CA ARG A 53 11.74 -11.12 12.36
C ARG A 53 11.62 -12.30 13.30
N GLY A 54 11.71 -13.48 12.76
CA GLY A 54 11.79 -14.72 13.53
C GLY A 54 13.07 -15.50 13.18
N LYS A 55 13.20 -16.70 13.71
CA LYS A 55 14.40 -17.53 13.51
C LYS A 55 14.61 -17.95 12.04
N SER A 56 13.53 -18.11 11.27
CA SER A 56 13.59 -18.66 9.91
C SER A 56 13.50 -17.60 8.81
N GLY A 57 13.20 -16.36 9.16
CA GLY A 57 13.04 -15.29 8.18
C GLY A 57 12.35 -14.06 8.74
N ALA A 58 11.85 -13.20 7.84
CA ALA A 58 11.14 -11.99 8.19
C ALA A 58 9.92 -11.78 7.29
N ALA A 59 8.95 -11.02 7.79
CA ALA A 59 7.76 -10.62 7.04
C ALA A 59 7.35 -9.19 7.40
N ILE A 60 6.60 -8.57 6.51
CA ILE A 60 5.95 -7.28 6.75
C ILE A 60 4.49 -7.53 7.12
N VAL A 61 4.08 -6.95 8.24
CA VAL A 61 2.68 -6.90 8.67
C VAL A 61 2.19 -5.47 8.53
N LYS A 62 1.26 -5.25 7.63
CA LYS A 62 0.68 -3.93 7.35
C LYS A 62 -0.78 -3.92 7.76
N GLN A 63 -1.19 -2.94 8.57
CA GLN A 63 -2.58 -2.75 8.97
C GLN A 63 -3.05 -1.35 8.61
N ALA A 64 -4.19 -1.25 7.93
CA ALA A 64 -4.80 0.03 7.61
C ALA A 64 -5.39 0.68 8.86
N LEU A 65 -5.21 2.00 9.02
CA LEU A 65 -5.83 2.80 10.10
C LEU A 65 -7.13 3.43 9.61
N PRO A 66 -8.13 3.64 10.47
CA PRO A 66 -9.39 4.28 10.09
C PRO A 66 -9.30 5.81 9.93
N TYR A 67 -8.09 6.37 9.94
CA TYR A 67 -7.80 7.81 9.83
C TYR A 67 -6.37 8.06 9.33
N ILE A 68 -6.08 9.31 9.01
CA ILE A 68 -4.71 9.76 8.70
C ILE A 68 -3.99 10.15 10.00
N ARG A 69 -2.87 9.52 10.34
CA ARG A 69 -2.13 9.73 11.63
C ARG A 69 -1.76 11.18 11.88
N LEU A 70 -1.35 11.93 10.83
CA LEU A 70 -0.97 13.33 10.96
C LEU A 70 -2.12 14.25 11.34
N VAL A 71 -3.34 13.92 10.93
CA VAL A 71 -4.52 14.78 11.11
C VAL A 71 -5.45 14.20 12.19
N GLY A 72 -5.24 12.94 12.56
CA GLY A 72 -6.07 12.23 13.53
C GLY A 72 -7.46 11.88 13.00
N GLU A 73 -8.42 11.71 13.92
CA GLU A 73 -9.78 11.26 13.62
C GLU A 73 -10.61 12.27 12.80
N SER A 74 -10.10 13.51 12.64
CA SER A 74 -10.76 14.54 11.82
C SER A 74 -10.74 14.22 10.32
N TRP A 75 -9.87 13.29 9.88
CA TRP A 75 -9.84 12.80 8.52
C TRP A 75 -10.03 11.28 8.47
N PRO A 76 -11.28 10.80 8.50
CA PRO A 76 -11.56 9.38 8.49
C PRO A 76 -11.22 8.73 7.14
N LEU A 77 -10.71 7.50 7.20
CA LEU A 77 -10.41 6.68 6.02
C LEU A 77 -11.05 5.31 6.15
N PRO A 78 -11.67 4.79 5.09
CA PRO A 78 -12.27 3.46 5.14
C PRO A 78 -11.18 2.37 5.22
N LEU A 79 -11.38 1.41 6.11
CA LEU A 79 -10.51 0.24 6.24
C LEU A 79 -10.53 -0.64 4.98
N SER A 80 -11.60 -0.53 4.18
CA SER A 80 -11.73 -1.26 2.90
C SER A 80 -10.63 -0.95 1.89
N ARG A 81 -9.82 0.10 2.08
CA ARG A 81 -8.67 0.36 1.22
C ARG A 81 -7.63 -0.77 1.26
N ALA A 82 -7.49 -1.49 2.40
CA ALA A 82 -6.64 -2.67 2.49
C ALA A 82 -7.14 -3.81 1.58
N PHE A 83 -8.45 -3.94 1.40
CA PHE A 83 -9.03 -4.89 0.45
C PHE A 83 -8.62 -4.57 -1.00
N PHE A 84 -8.68 -3.31 -1.40
CA PHE A 84 -8.26 -2.90 -2.74
C PHE A 84 -6.74 -3.08 -2.94
N GLU A 85 -5.93 -2.75 -1.94
CA GLU A 85 -4.48 -2.97 -1.97
C GLU A 85 -4.16 -4.46 -2.13
N TYR A 86 -4.75 -5.32 -1.31
CA TYR A 86 -4.60 -6.78 -1.43
C TYR A 86 -4.91 -7.26 -2.84
N HIS A 87 -6.08 -6.89 -3.37
CA HIS A 87 -6.49 -7.31 -4.70
C HIS A 87 -5.63 -6.73 -5.82
N ALA A 88 -5.06 -5.55 -5.64
CA ALA A 88 -4.10 -4.98 -6.58
C ALA A 88 -2.79 -5.78 -6.58
N LEU A 89 -2.23 -6.10 -5.41
CA LEU A 89 -1.01 -6.89 -5.27
C LEU A 89 -1.14 -8.27 -5.94
N ILE A 90 -2.24 -8.99 -5.68
CA ILE A 90 -2.49 -10.30 -6.29
C ILE A 90 -2.53 -10.21 -7.82
N ARG A 91 -3.17 -9.17 -8.37
CA ARG A 91 -3.26 -8.98 -9.83
C ARG A 91 -1.92 -8.55 -10.44
N GLN A 92 -1.20 -7.70 -9.76
CA GLN A 92 0.14 -7.27 -10.20
C GLN A 92 1.12 -8.43 -10.17
N ALA A 93 1.10 -9.26 -9.13
CA ALA A 93 1.90 -10.49 -9.07
C ALA A 93 1.60 -11.45 -10.22
N LYS A 94 0.32 -11.62 -10.60
CA LYS A 94 -0.08 -12.43 -11.77
C LYS A 94 0.38 -11.80 -13.09
N ARG A 95 0.32 -10.46 -13.20
CA ARG A 95 0.62 -9.73 -14.43
C ARG A 95 2.12 -9.50 -14.65
N ASP A 96 2.88 -9.35 -13.59
CA ASP A 96 4.34 -9.19 -13.64
C ASP A 96 5.00 -9.91 -12.44
N PRO A 97 5.19 -11.24 -12.53
CA PRO A 97 5.74 -12.03 -11.43
C PRO A 97 7.11 -11.51 -10.95
N GLY A 98 7.28 -11.44 -9.64
CA GLY A 98 8.53 -10.96 -9.01
C GLY A 98 8.68 -9.43 -8.96
N SER A 99 7.66 -8.67 -9.38
CA SER A 99 7.70 -7.19 -9.34
C SER A 99 6.99 -6.58 -8.14
N VAL A 100 6.31 -7.39 -7.34
CA VAL A 100 5.66 -7.00 -6.09
C VAL A 100 5.91 -8.06 -5.04
N PRO A 101 5.86 -7.73 -3.74
CA PRO A 101 6.05 -8.71 -2.68
C PRO A 101 4.96 -9.79 -2.72
N GLU A 102 5.32 -11.02 -2.36
CA GLU A 102 4.37 -12.10 -2.16
C GLU A 102 3.44 -11.77 -0.99
N VAL A 103 2.14 -11.94 -1.19
CA VAL A 103 1.15 -11.79 -0.13
C VAL A 103 0.95 -13.12 0.57
N LEU A 104 1.30 -13.18 1.85
CA LEU A 104 1.23 -14.38 2.68
C LEU A 104 -0.14 -14.56 3.34
N TYR A 105 -0.81 -13.45 3.69
CA TYR A 105 -2.11 -13.48 4.37
C TYR A 105 -2.87 -12.16 4.21
N PHE A 106 -4.19 -12.23 4.26
CA PHE A 106 -5.07 -11.07 4.27
C PHE A 106 -6.24 -11.27 5.21
N ASP A 107 -6.45 -10.33 6.15
CA ASP A 107 -7.64 -10.25 7.00
C ASP A 107 -8.44 -9.00 6.64
N LYS A 108 -9.59 -9.22 6.00
CA LYS A 108 -10.49 -8.16 5.58
C LYS A 108 -11.08 -7.39 6.78
N ASN A 109 -11.37 -8.08 7.89
CA ASN A 109 -12.06 -7.48 9.04
C ASN A 109 -11.10 -6.62 9.87
N GLN A 110 -9.84 -7.06 9.99
CA GLN A 110 -8.79 -6.34 10.70
C GLN A 110 -8.00 -5.42 9.76
N ALA A 111 -8.30 -5.42 8.46
CA ALA A 111 -7.58 -4.67 7.43
C ALA A 111 -6.06 -4.93 7.46
N ILE A 112 -5.66 -6.20 7.67
CA ILE A 112 -4.26 -6.63 7.76
C ILE A 112 -3.85 -7.32 6.46
N ILE A 113 -2.70 -6.91 5.92
CA ILE A 113 -1.99 -7.62 4.85
C ILE A 113 -0.64 -8.07 5.42
N ILE A 114 -0.31 -9.35 5.31
CA ILE A 114 1.02 -9.87 5.62
C ILE A 114 1.68 -10.23 4.29
N MET A 115 2.91 -9.77 4.12
CA MET A 115 3.64 -9.94 2.88
C MET A 115 5.13 -10.21 3.11
N GLU A 116 5.77 -10.67 2.08
CA GLU A 116 7.22 -10.87 2.01
C GLU A 116 7.97 -9.61 2.45
N PHE A 117 9.06 -9.80 3.20
CA PHE A 117 10.02 -8.75 3.47
C PHE A 117 11.10 -8.74 2.39
N LEU A 118 11.25 -7.63 1.71
CA LEU A 118 12.22 -7.43 0.64
C LEU A 118 13.54 -6.90 1.22
N ASP A 119 14.32 -7.79 1.84
CA ASP A 119 15.52 -7.45 2.62
C ASP A 119 16.61 -6.71 1.79
N GLU A 120 16.76 -7.08 0.52
CA GLU A 120 17.77 -6.49 -0.38
C GLU A 120 17.28 -5.23 -1.11
N HIS A 121 16.15 -4.66 -0.71
CA HIS A 121 15.55 -3.51 -1.38
C HIS A 121 15.60 -2.27 -0.50
N GLU A 122 15.88 -1.15 -1.15
CA GLU A 122 15.83 0.17 -0.55
C GLU A 122 14.57 0.92 -0.97
N VAL A 123 14.05 1.74 -0.06
CA VAL A 123 12.89 2.59 -0.37
C VAL A 123 13.29 3.66 -1.38
N LEU A 124 12.74 3.59 -2.59
CA LEU A 124 13.08 4.49 -3.70
C LEU A 124 12.98 5.98 -3.30
N ARG A 125 11.95 6.37 -2.55
CA ARG A 125 11.78 7.75 -2.07
C ARG A 125 12.98 8.22 -1.26
N SER A 126 13.48 7.40 -0.34
CA SER A 126 14.64 7.72 0.49
C SER A 126 15.90 7.87 -0.35
N MET A 127 16.11 7.00 -1.34
CA MET A 127 17.22 7.10 -2.27
C MET A 127 17.19 8.39 -3.09
N LEU A 128 16.00 8.75 -3.61
CA LEU A 128 15.83 9.98 -4.39
C LEU A 128 16.05 11.24 -3.55
N ILE A 129 15.54 11.27 -2.31
CA ILE A 129 15.80 12.38 -1.37
C ILE A 129 17.28 12.52 -1.06
N ALA A 130 17.99 11.39 -0.91
CA ALA A 130 19.43 11.37 -0.70
C ALA A 130 20.25 11.72 -1.96
N GLY A 131 19.61 11.97 -3.10
CA GLY A 131 20.27 12.26 -4.38
C GLY A 131 21.00 11.07 -4.98
N LEU A 132 20.67 9.86 -4.56
CA LEU A 132 21.33 8.65 -5.05
C LEU A 132 20.84 8.26 -6.44
N HIS A 133 21.78 7.85 -7.29
CA HIS A 133 21.46 7.39 -8.63
C HIS A 133 20.94 5.95 -8.59
N VAL A 134 19.77 5.73 -9.20
CA VAL A 134 19.17 4.39 -9.32
C VAL A 134 19.27 3.92 -10.77
N ASN A 135 20.14 2.94 -11.01
CA ASN A 135 20.38 2.40 -12.35
C ASN A 135 19.12 1.76 -12.96
N ASN A 136 18.88 2.08 -14.23
CA ASN A 136 17.76 1.51 -14.99
C ASN A 136 16.35 1.75 -14.40
N LEU A 137 16.19 2.72 -13.49
CA LEU A 137 14.91 3.00 -12.84
C LEU A 137 13.77 3.19 -13.85
N GLY A 138 13.95 4.09 -14.83
CA GLY A 138 12.94 4.37 -15.85
C GLY A 138 12.56 3.14 -16.67
N THR A 139 13.55 2.33 -17.05
CA THR A 139 13.30 1.08 -17.80
C THR A 139 12.52 0.08 -16.97
N ARG A 140 12.90 -0.15 -15.70
CA ARG A 140 12.20 -1.10 -14.82
C ARG A 140 10.79 -0.67 -14.50
N LEU A 141 10.58 0.60 -14.16
CA LEU A 141 9.23 1.14 -13.92
C LEU A 141 8.37 1.11 -15.19
N GLY A 142 8.94 1.51 -16.33
CA GLY A 142 8.26 1.45 -17.62
C GLY A 142 7.83 0.04 -18.01
N GLN A 143 8.68 -0.96 -17.79
CA GLN A 143 8.35 -2.37 -18.02
C GLN A 143 7.24 -2.86 -17.10
N PHE A 144 7.30 -2.56 -15.81
CA PHE A 144 6.25 -2.90 -14.84
C PHE A 144 4.90 -2.30 -15.25
N ILE A 145 4.87 -0.98 -15.53
CA ILE A 145 3.66 -0.28 -15.95
C ILE A 145 3.11 -0.87 -17.25
N ALA A 146 3.95 -1.07 -18.25
CA ALA A 146 3.53 -1.62 -19.54
C ALA A 146 2.95 -3.03 -19.40
N ARG A 147 3.62 -3.91 -18.65
CA ARG A 147 3.16 -5.28 -18.43
C ARG A 147 1.87 -5.35 -17.65
N THR A 148 1.77 -4.61 -16.56
CA THR A 148 0.57 -4.61 -15.71
C THR A 148 -0.62 -3.98 -16.42
N ALA A 149 -0.43 -2.87 -17.16
CA ALA A 149 -1.46 -2.23 -17.95
C ALA A 149 -1.91 -3.11 -19.12
N PHE A 150 -0.99 -3.59 -19.95
CA PHE A 150 -1.34 -4.44 -21.10
C PHE A 150 -2.04 -5.73 -20.68
N ARG A 151 -1.43 -6.49 -19.74
CA ARG A 151 -2.01 -7.77 -19.27
C ARG A 151 -3.29 -7.59 -18.45
N GLY A 152 -3.62 -6.36 -18.05
CA GLY A 152 -4.89 -6.00 -17.41
C GLY A 152 -5.91 -5.36 -18.34
N SER A 153 -5.59 -5.18 -19.62
CA SER A 153 -6.45 -4.52 -20.60
C SER A 153 -7.38 -5.50 -21.35
N ASP A 154 -8.33 -4.94 -22.11
CA ASP A 154 -9.23 -5.68 -22.98
C ASP A 154 -8.49 -6.42 -24.12
N LEU A 155 -7.22 -6.10 -24.36
CA LEU A 155 -6.37 -6.77 -25.36
C LEU A 155 -5.79 -8.10 -24.87
N ALA A 156 -5.74 -8.31 -23.55
CA ALA A 156 -5.06 -9.46 -22.96
C ALA A 156 -5.94 -10.27 -22.00
N LEU A 157 -6.92 -9.66 -21.35
CA LEU A 157 -7.84 -10.33 -20.42
C LEU A 157 -9.14 -10.76 -21.13
N PRO A 158 -9.70 -11.93 -20.77
CA PRO A 158 -11.07 -12.26 -21.11
C PRO A 158 -12.03 -11.17 -20.62
N ILE A 159 -13.03 -10.82 -21.42
CA ILE A 159 -13.97 -9.73 -21.15
C ILE A 159 -14.68 -9.87 -19.78
N VAL A 160 -14.94 -11.11 -19.35
CA VAL A 160 -15.58 -11.39 -18.06
C VAL A 160 -14.66 -11.00 -16.93
N GLU A 161 -13.38 -11.47 -16.93
CA GLU A 161 -12.39 -11.12 -15.92
C GLU A 161 -12.15 -9.61 -15.87
N ARG A 162 -12.11 -8.94 -17.03
CA ARG A 162 -11.92 -7.49 -17.11
C ARG A 162 -13.09 -6.73 -16.48
N LYS A 163 -14.32 -7.18 -16.71
CA LYS A 163 -15.51 -6.57 -16.09
C LYS A 163 -15.56 -6.80 -14.58
N ASP A 164 -15.17 -7.99 -14.12
CA ASP A 164 -15.10 -8.31 -12.68
C ASP A 164 -14.05 -7.47 -11.98
N ASP A 165 -12.87 -7.28 -12.58
CA ASP A 165 -11.85 -6.36 -12.08
C ASP A 165 -12.36 -4.92 -12.00
N THR A 166 -13.02 -4.44 -13.04
CA THR A 166 -13.60 -3.09 -13.06
C THR A 166 -14.62 -2.93 -11.94
N LYS A 167 -15.56 -3.87 -11.80
CA LYS A 167 -16.58 -3.87 -10.76
C LYS A 167 -15.97 -3.86 -9.35
N LEU A 168 -14.91 -4.65 -9.14
CA LEU A 168 -14.23 -4.73 -7.85
C LEU A 168 -13.61 -3.38 -7.46
N PHE A 169 -12.84 -2.77 -8.37
CA PHE A 169 -12.09 -1.54 -8.06
C PHE A 169 -12.93 -0.26 -8.12
N LEU A 170 -14.09 -0.27 -8.75
CA LEU A 170 -15.03 0.87 -8.71
C LEU A 170 -15.42 1.30 -7.29
N GLY A 171 -15.37 0.39 -6.32
CA GLY A 171 -15.67 0.72 -4.92
C GLY A 171 -14.59 1.53 -4.18
N ASN A 172 -13.41 1.77 -4.78
CA ASN A 172 -12.31 2.48 -4.13
C ASN A 172 -12.43 4.02 -4.24
N HIS A 173 -13.62 4.55 -4.00
CA HIS A 173 -13.90 5.99 -4.18
C HIS A 173 -13.05 6.88 -3.26
N ALA A 174 -12.87 6.50 -1.99
CA ALA A 174 -12.22 7.34 -1.01
C ALA A 174 -10.76 7.68 -1.39
N LEU A 175 -9.96 6.68 -1.78
CA LEU A 175 -8.57 6.93 -2.19
C LEU A 175 -8.48 7.56 -3.57
N CYS A 176 -9.40 7.25 -4.49
CA CYS A 176 -9.44 7.91 -5.79
C CYS A 176 -9.73 9.40 -5.61
N ASN A 177 -10.73 9.77 -4.81
CA ASN A 177 -11.07 11.18 -4.54
C ASN A 177 -9.91 11.94 -3.86
N ILE A 178 -9.23 11.31 -2.89
CA ILE A 178 -8.06 11.91 -2.25
C ILE A 178 -6.95 12.15 -3.29
N THR A 179 -6.68 11.18 -4.16
CA THR A 179 -5.67 11.32 -5.21
C THR A 179 -6.05 12.43 -6.20
N GLU A 180 -7.30 12.48 -6.64
CA GLU A 180 -7.79 13.55 -7.51
C GLU A 180 -7.63 14.93 -6.85
N SER A 181 -8.03 15.06 -5.60
CA SER A 181 -7.90 16.33 -4.87
C SER A 181 -6.44 16.71 -4.68
N LEU A 182 -5.65 15.91 -3.98
CA LEU A 182 -4.32 16.29 -3.54
C LEU A 182 -3.26 16.33 -4.66
N VAL A 183 -3.46 15.58 -5.75
CA VAL A 183 -2.47 15.48 -6.83
C VAL A 183 -2.90 16.26 -8.06
N PHE A 184 -4.16 16.19 -8.46
CA PHE A 184 -4.63 16.72 -9.74
C PHE A 184 -5.46 17.98 -9.64
N THR A 185 -5.95 18.37 -8.46
CA THR A 185 -6.85 19.53 -8.32
C THR A 185 -6.28 20.60 -7.39
N ASP A 186 -5.97 20.25 -6.14
CA ASP A 186 -5.57 21.21 -5.12
C ASP A 186 -4.27 21.95 -5.41
N PRO A 187 -3.24 21.36 -6.02
CA PRO A 187 -2.02 22.08 -6.38
C PRO A 187 -2.25 23.22 -7.39
N TYR A 188 -3.36 23.18 -8.12
CA TYR A 188 -3.68 24.14 -9.18
C TYR A 188 -4.76 25.15 -8.81
N ARG A 189 -5.20 25.21 -7.55
CA ARG A 189 -6.19 26.16 -7.04
C ARG A 189 -5.80 26.66 -5.64
N ASP A 190 -6.54 27.62 -5.12
CA ASP A 190 -6.36 28.03 -3.72
C ASP A 190 -6.88 26.95 -2.79
N ALA A 191 -5.98 26.19 -2.22
CA ALA A 191 -6.24 25.15 -1.23
C ALA A 191 -5.39 25.38 0.02
N GLU A 192 -5.94 25.07 1.18
CA GLU A 192 -5.36 25.37 2.49
C GLU A 192 -3.94 24.81 2.68
N LEU A 193 -3.66 23.65 2.08
CA LEU A 193 -2.36 22.97 2.21
C LEU A 193 -1.32 23.40 1.17
N ASN A 194 -1.66 24.31 0.25
CA ASN A 194 -0.72 24.74 -0.78
C ASN A 194 0.33 25.70 -0.23
N ASN A 195 1.58 25.44 -0.60
CA ASN A 195 2.67 26.38 -0.45
C ASN A 195 2.90 27.09 -1.78
N HIS A 196 2.63 28.40 -1.82
CA HIS A 196 2.85 29.20 -3.03
C HIS A 196 4.35 29.40 -3.27
N ASN A 197 4.75 29.21 -4.53
CA ASN A 197 6.10 29.47 -4.99
C ASN A 197 6.03 30.38 -6.23
N PRO A 198 6.49 31.65 -6.13
CA PRO A 198 6.42 32.60 -7.24
C PRO A 198 7.07 32.11 -8.54
N ALA A 199 8.06 31.23 -8.45
CA ALA A 199 8.73 30.67 -9.62
C ALA A 199 7.83 29.76 -10.48
N VAL A 200 6.77 29.19 -9.90
CA VAL A 200 5.84 28.27 -10.59
C VAL A 200 4.43 28.82 -10.72
N ASP A 201 4.09 29.93 -10.05
CA ASP A 201 2.74 30.51 -10.06
C ASP A 201 2.27 30.88 -11.48
N GLY A 202 3.19 31.35 -12.33
CA GLY A 202 2.91 31.64 -13.73
C GLY A 202 2.48 30.41 -14.54
N VAL A 203 3.17 29.27 -14.31
CA VAL A 203 2.86 28.00 -14.97
C VAL A 203 1.50 27.47 -14.50
N VAL A 204 1.23 27.57 -13.20
CA VAL A 204 -0.06 27.18 -12.61
C VAL A 204 -1.20 28.03 -13.20
N ALA A 205 -1.00 29.34 -13.33
CA ALA A 205 -1.99 30.23 -13.94
C ALA A 205 -2.28 29.88 -15.41
N ASP A 206 -1.28 29.43 -16.16
CA ASP A 206 -1.46 28.96 -17.53
C ASP A 206 -2.22 27.64 -17.62
N LEU A 207 -1.90 26.68 -16.73
CA LEU A 207 -2.61 25.41 -16.66
C LEU A 207 -4.09 25.56 -16.25
N ARG A 208 -4.42 26.56 -15.44
CA ARG A 208 -5.82 26.85 -15.05
C ARG A 208 -6.67 27.42 -16.20
N ARG A 209 -6.04 27.97 -17.23
CA ARG A 209 -6.73 28.61 -18.39
C ARG A 209 -7.03 27.66 -19.52
N ASN A 210 -6.36 26.50 -19.55
CA ASN A 210 -6.52 25.45 -20.56
C ASN A 210 -7.26 24.24 -20.01
#